data_b5282491fd7da3583236cf9021d60895
#
_entry.id   b5282491fd7da3583236cf9021d60895
#
_cell.length_a   1.000
_cell.length_b   1.000
_cell.length_c   1.000
_cell.angle_alpha   90.00
_cell.angle_beta   90.00
_cell.angle_gamma   90.00
#
_symmetry.space_group_name_H-M   'P 1'
#
loop_
_entity.id
_entity.type
_entity.pdbx_description
1 polymer ?
#
loop_
_entity_poly.entity_id
_entity_poly.type
_entity_poly.pdbx_seq_one_letter_code
_entity_poly.pdbx_strand_id
1 'polypeptide(L)' 'MTITVNSKKKQVKKTFQELINDLMGSGSEKVRHNAARILGEMGDSKAVEPLINVLKNDKNGSVRLYAARALGELGD' A
#
# COMPACT_ATOMS: atom_id res chain seq x y z
N MET A 1 -17.14 21.54 -19.96
CA MET A 1 -16.85 21.22 -19.78
C MET A 1 -16.08 20.69 -19.34
N THR A 2 -15.73 20.48 -19.24
CA THR A 2 -14.98 20.06 -19.06
C THR A 2 -14.67 19.41 -18.16
N ILE A 3 -14.73 19.15 -17.62
CA ILE A 3 -14.53 18.57 -16.79
C ILE A 3 -14.27 17.46 -16.72
N THR A 4 -14.49 16.96 -17.07
CA THR A 4 -14.35 15.82 -17.21
C THR A 4 -13.19 15.39 -17.12
N VAL A 5 -12.51 15.79 -17.37
CA VAL A 5 -11.35 15.48 -17.43
C VAL A 5 -10.88 15.00 -16.29
N ASN A 6 -11.04 15.33 -15.44
CA ASN A 6 -10.54 14.93 -14.41
C ASN A 6 -10.90 13.74 -14.07
N SER A 7 -11.68 13.40 -14.53
CA SER A 7 -12.06 12.23 -14.18
C SER A 7 -11.10 11.27 -14.40
N LYS A 8 -10.49 11.32 -15.29
CA LYS A 8 -9.63 10.40 -15.56
C LYS A 8 -8.59 10.38 -14.68
N LYS A 9 -8.31 11.12 -14.25
CA LYS A 9 -7.28 11.07 -13.57
C LYS A 9 -7.61 10.67 -12.38
N LYS A 10 -8.38 10.44 -12.14
CA LYS A 10 -8.68 10.11 -11.22
C LYS A 10 -8.30 9.13 -10.68
N GLN A 11 -7.88 8.57 -10.88
CA GLN A 11 -7.49 7.63 -10.44
C GLN A 11 -6.99 7.85 -9.32
N VAL A 12 -7.05 8.23 -8.86
CA VAL A 12 -6.80 8.49 -7.99
C VAL A 12 -6.27 8.09 -6.94
N LYS A 13 -6.00 8.62 -6.13
CA LYS A 13 -5.30 8.22 -5.08
C LYS A 13 -6.10 7.68 -4.02
N LYS A 14 -5.74 6.62 -3.39
CA LYS A 14 -6.40 6.09 -2.23
C LYS A 14 -5.88 6.78 -1.00
N THR A 15 -6.73 6.88 0.02
CA THR A 15 -6.32 7.44 1.28
C THR A 15 -5.45 6.42 2.01
N PHE A 16 -4.75 6.90 3.03
CA PHE A 16 -3.94 6.04 3.87
C PHE A 16 -4.76 4.87 4.42
N GLN A 17 -5.96 5.16 4.93
CA GLN A 17 -6.80 4.12 5.52
C GLN A 17 -7.24 3.09 4.48
N GLU A 18 -7.55 3.54 3.28
CA GLU A 18 -7.92 2.61 2.22
C GLU A 18 -6.76 1.71 1.86
N LEU A 19 -5.56 2.26 1.86
CA LEU A 19 -4.38 1.46 1.57
C LEU A 19 -4.10 0.45 2.68
N ILE A 20 -4.32 0.83 3.92
CA ILE A 20 -4.17 -0.10 5.02
C ILE A 20 -5.20 -1.23 4.89
N ASN A 21 -6.43 -0.88 4.54
CA ASN A 21 -7.46 -1.90 4.35
C ASN A 21 -7.09 -2.86 3.23
N ASP A 22 -6.55 -2.33 2.13
CA ASP A 22 -6.11 -3.18 1.03
C ASP A 22 -4.96 -4.08 1.46
N LEU A 23 -4.01 -3.51 2.18
CA LEU A 23 -2.84 -4.26 2.62
C LEU A 23 -3.21 -5.42 3.51
N MET A 24 -4.12 -5.17 4.43
CA MET A 24 -4.44 -6.15 5.45
C MET A 24 -5.56 -7.09 5.04
N GLY A 25 -6.43 -6.68 4.12
CA GLY A 25 -7.64 -7.42 3.88
C GLY A 25 -7.95 -7.83 2.46
N SER A 26 -7.23 -7.32 1.47
CA SER A 26 -7.57 -7.68 0.10
C SER A 26 -7.22 -9.13 -0.18
N GLY A 27 -8.11 -9.81 -0.88
CA GLY A 27 -7.84 -11.17 -1.30
C GLY A 27 -6.85 -11.25 -2.46
N SER A 28 -6.62 -10.12 -3.14
CA SER A 28 -5.72 -10.09 -4.28
C SER A 28 -4.30 -9.75 -3.85
N GLU A 29 -3.37 -10.66 -4.13
CA GLU A 29 -1.98 -10.39 -3.78
C GLU A 29 -1.44 -9.18 -4.52
N LYS A 30 -1.92 -8.94 -5.74
CA LYS A 30 -1.50 -7.78 -6.49
C LYS A 30 -1.93 -6.50 -5.80
N VAL A 31 -3.13 -6.46 -5.28
CA VAL A 31 -3.62 -5.29 -4.55
C VAL A 31 -2.82 -5.11 -3.27
N ARG A 32 -2.56 -6.22 -2.56
CA ARG A 32 -1.80 -6.13 -1.30
C ARG A 32 -0.38 -5.62 -1.54
N HIS A 33 0.30 -6.14 -2.59
CA HIS A 33 1.67 -5.68 -2.80
C HIS A 33 1.72 -4.23 -3.29
N ASN A 34 0.75 -3.82 -4.10
CA ASN A 34 0.71 -2.41 -4.50
C ASN A 34 0.45 -1.50 -3.31
N ALA A 35 -0.43 -1.92 -2.39
CA ALA A 35 -0.68 -1.14 -1.19
C ALA A 35 0.59 -0.98 -0.37
N ALA A 36 1.36 -2.06 -0.24
CA ALA A 36 2.62 -1.99 0.52
C ALA A 36 3.58 -0.99 -0.13
N ARG A 37 3.70 -1.06 -1.45
CA ARG A 37 4.60 -0.17 -2.17
C ARG A 37 4.20 1.29 -1.97
N ILE A 38 2.92 1.58 -2.14
CA ILE A 38 2.44 2.96 -2.04
C ILE A 38 2.59 3.48 -0.62
N LEU A 39 2.31 2.63 0.38
CA LEU A 39 2.45 3.04 1.77
C LEU A 39 3.90 3.40 2.09
N GLY A 40 4.84 2.67 1.50
CA GLY A 40 6.25 3.01 1.67
C GLY A 40 6.56 4.36 1.07
N GLU A 41 6.00 4.64 -0.11
CA GLU A 41 6.25 5.90 -0.80
C GLU A 41 5.62 7.09 -0.08
N MET A 42 4.50 6.86 0.61
CA MET A 42 3.84 7.94 1.33
C MET A 42 4.63 8.43 2.53
N GLY A 43 5.44 7.57 3.08
CA GLY A 43 6.30 7.97 4.18
C GLY A 43 5.63 8.19 5.52
N ASP A 44 4.43 7.68 5.70
CA ASP A 44 3.71 7.85 6.94
C ASP A 44 4.09 6.74 7.92
N SER A 45 4.72 7.09 9.02
CA SER A 45 5.22 6.10 9.96
C SER A 45 4.11 5.24 10.59
N LYS A 46 2.87 5.68 10.49
CA LYS A 46 1.77 4.87 10.99
C LYS A 46 1.60 3.58 10.21
N ALA A 47 2.23 3.47 9.03
CA ALA A 47 2.18 2.24 8.26
C ALA A 47 3.15 1.18 8.77
N VAL A 48 4.06 1.53 9.66
CA VAL A 48 5.09 0.59 10.11
C VAL A 48 4.51 -0.69 10.71
N GLU A 49 3.60 -0.54 11.65
CA GLU A 49 3.04 -1.74 12.30
C GLU A 49 2.29 -2.65 11.34
N PRO A 50 1.37 -2.11 10.52
CA PRO A 50 0.71 -2.97 9.53
C PRO A 50 1.69 -3.64 8.57
N LEU A 51 2.73 -2.94 8.16
CA LEU A 51 3.70 -3.51 7.25
C LEU A 51 4.51 -4.62 7.91
N ILE A 52 4.83 -4.46 9.19
CA ILE A 52 5.51 -5.52 9.92
C ILE A 52 4.63 -6.76 9.99
N ASN A 53 3.33 -6.55 10.22
CA ASN A 53 2.40 -7.67 10.28
C ASN A 53 2.39 -8.42 8.95
N VAL A 54 2.35 -7.69 7.84
CA VAL A 54 2.33 -8.30 6.52
C VAL A 54 3.64 -8.99 6.22
N LEU A 55 4.76 -8.40 6.59
CA LEU A 55 6.06 -8.99 6.39
C LEU A 55 6.15 -10.35 7.06
N LYS A 56 5.57 -10.47 8.24
CA LYS A 56 5.65 -11.70 8.98
C LYS A 56 4.62 -12.73 8.55
N ASN A 57 3.45 -12.29 8.16
CA ASN A 57 2.32 -13.19 8.05
C ASN A 57 1.71 -13.36 6.67
N ASP A 58 2.01 -12.52 5.70
CA ASP A 58 1.37 -12.67 4.40
C ASP A 58 1.88 -13.94 3.75
N LYS A 59 0.97 -14.69 3.17
CA LYS A 59 1.35 -15.95 2.56
C LYS A 59 2.11 -15.78 1.25
N ASN A 60 2.02 -14.63 0.64
CA ASN A 60 2.66 -14.40 -0.66
C ASN A 60 4.02 -13.75 -0.50
N GLY A 61 5.05 -14.41 -1.06
CA GLY A 61 6.41 -13.91 -0.92
C GLY A 61 6.66 -12.54 -1.52
N SER A 62 5.97 -12.24 -2.63
CA SER A 62 6.09 -10.94 -3.26
C SER A 62 5.55 -9.85 -2.36
N VAL A 63 4.42 -10.12 -1.70
CA VAL A 63 3.83 -9.15 -0.77
C VAL A 63 4.78 -8.91 0.40
N ARG A 64 5.36 -9.99 0.94
CA ARG A 64 6.32 -9.86 2.04
C ARG A 64 7.52 -9.02 1.61
N LEU A 65 8.00 -9.24 0.38
CA LEU A 65 9.13 -8.47 -0.13
C LEU A 65 8.81 -6.99 -0.22
N TYR A 66 7.64 -6.66 -0.74
CA TYR A 66 7.26 -5.26 -0.87
C TYR A 66 7.05 -4.62 0.50
N ALA A 67 6.55 -5.39 1.47
CA ALA A 67 6.43 -4.87 2.83
C ALA A 67 7.81 -4.55 3.41
N ALA A 68 8.78 -5.44 3.15
CA ALA A 68 10.14 -5.20 3.65
C ALA A 68 10.75 -3.95 3.01
N ARG A 69 10.52 -3.78 1.72
CA ARG A 69 11.05 -2.60 1.02
C ARG A 69 10.39 -1.33 1.53
N ALA A 70 9.06 -1.39 1.75
CA ALA A 70 8.34 -0.25 2.27
C ALA A 70 8.86 0.14 3.65
N LEU A 71 9.13 -0.86 4.48
CA LEU A 71 9.67 -0.56 5.81
C LEU A 71 11.02 0.11 5.72
N GLY A 72 11.84 -0.32 4.74
CA GLY A 72 13.11 0.33 4.52
C GLY A 72 12.96 1.78 4.10
N GLU A 73 11.94 2.05 3.27
CA GLU A 73 11.69 3.43 2.84
C GLU A 73 11.17 4.31 3.96
N LEU A 74 10.43 3.72 4.89
CA LEU A 74 9.89 4.49 6.00
C LEU A 74 10.97 4.84 7.02
N GLY A 75 12.05 4.27 6.86
CA GLY A 75 13.12 4.72 7.59
C GLY A 75 13.57 3.94 8.65
N ASP A 76 13.64 3.62 8.63
CA ASP A 76 14.24 3.20 9.40
C ASP A 76 14.40 2.81 9.79
#